data_8b5165a2b031de7246df67e422df455a
#
_entry.id   8b5165a2b031de7246df67e422df455a
#
_cell.length_a   1.000
_cell.length_b   1.000
_cell.length_c   1.000
_cell.angle_alpha   90.00
_cell.angle_beta   90.00
_cell.angle_gamma   90.00
#
_symmetry.space_group_name_H-M   'P 1'
#
loop_
_entity.id
_entity.type
_entity.pdbx_description
1 polymer ?
#
loop_
_entity_poly.entity_id
_entity_poly.type
_entity_poly.pdbx_seq_one_letter_code
_entity_poly.pdbx_strand_id
1 'polypeptide(L)'
;MRPFAELSQLIFPSRCFGCHRLGPSICSACRSSWHPHYYKTKVDSLTVHSALLYTPTASKIILAAKESGLKGADDLLIEAIIHVLDKSIPDTTLFRLVPIPSSKASQRRRGRSFVVDLVSQISQRTGIPMIDCLQLSRRVLDQSGLHRDERASNLAGAFTLISPARGELILIDDVVTTGATLREAARALNSQGFQAIGSVTAITACVAQRLR
;
A
#
# COMPACT_ATOMS: atom_id res chain seq x y z
N MET A 1 25.43 -17.71 18.71
CA MET A 1 24.63 -17.18 19.83
C MET A 1 24.99 -15.71 19.99
N ARG A 2 24.03 -14.79 20.03
CA ARG A 2 24.26 -13.34 20.04
C ARG A 2 23.81 -12.75 21.40
N PRO A 3 24.67 -12.76 22.43
CA PRO A 3 24.30 -12.29 23.78
C PRO A 3 23.91 -10.81 23.83
N PHE A 4 24.40 -9.98 22.89
CA PHE A 4 24.05 -8.56 22.80
C PHE A 4 22.60 -8.30 22.36
N ALA A 5 21.97 -9.22 21.63
CA ALA A 5 20.58 -9.06 21.20
C ALA A 5 19.59 -9.29 22.36
N GLU A 6 19.93 -10.16 23.30
CA GLU A 6 19.11 -10.44 24.49
C GLU A 6 19.19 -9.30 25.51
N LEU A 7 20.37 -8.73 25.72
CA LEU A 7 20.55 -7.55 26.58
C LEU A 7 19.84 -6.30 26.03
N SER A 8 19.86 -6.10 24.71
CA SER A 8 19.16 -4.97 24.10
C SER A 8 17.64 -5.09 24.22
N GLN A 9 17.08 -6.30 24.23
CA GLN A 9 15.65 -6.53 24.46
C GLN A 9 15.22 -6.27 25.92
N LEU A 10 16.12 -6.40 26.88
CA LEU A 10 15.86 -6.05 28.29
C LEU A 10 15.79 -4.53 28.50
N ILE A 11 16.59 -3.75 27.76
CA ILE A 11 16.64 -2.28 27.89
C ILE A 11 15.60 -1.61 26.97
N PHE A 12 15.38 -2.18 25.76
CA PHE A 12 14.42 -1.70 24.76
C PHE A 12 13.50 -2.87 24.32
N PRO A 13 12.54 -3.25 25.18
CA PRO A 13 11.67 -4.37 24.83
C PRO A 13 10.84 -4.05 23.59
N SER A 14 10.82 -5.00 22.65
CA SER A 14 9.98 -4.89 21.46
C SER A 14 8.50 -4.77 21.84
N ARG A 15 7.74 -4.05 21.02
CA ARG A 15 6.30 -3.86 21.21
C ARG A 15 5.56 -4.34 19.98
N CYS A 16 4.40 -4.91 20.21
CA CYS A 16 3.51 -5.34 19.13
C CYS A 16 3.04 -4.14 18.29
N PHE A 17 3.19 -4.21 16.97
CA PHE A 17 2.76 -3.15 16.04
C PHE A 17 1.26 -2.85 16.11
N GLY A 18 0.44 -3.86 16.44
CA GLY A 18 -1.01 -3.72 16.47
C GLY A 18 -1.57 -3.22 17.80
N CYS A 19 -1.05 -3.66 18.96
CA CYS A 19 -1.61 -3.31 20.28
C CYS A 19 -0.63 -2.61 21.22
N HIS A 20 0.62 -2.43 20.83
CA HIS A 20 1.72 -1.82 21.61
C HIS A 20 2.08 -2.52 22.92
N ARG A 21 1.52 -3.70 23.22
CA ARG A 21 1.94 -4.50 24.36
C ARG A 21 3.38 -4.97 24.19
N LEU A 22 4.10 -5.08 25.30
CA LEU A 22 5.44 -5.66 25.32
C LEU A 22 5.40 -7.11 24.81
N GLY A 23 6.42 -7.50 24.02
CA GLY A 23 6.52 -8.85 23.49
C GLY A 23 6.89 -8.84 21.99
N PRO A 24 6.49 -9.85 21.21
CA PRO A 24 6.86 -9.99 19.81
C PRO A 24 6.32 -8.83 18.96
N SER A 25 6.99 -8.54 17.84
CA SER A 25 6.63 -7.49 16.88
C SER A 25 5.18 -7.55 16.41
N ILE A 26 4.58 -8.74 16.39
CA ILE A 26 3.14 -8.94 16.29
C ILE A 26 2.73 -10.08 17.21
N CYS A 27 1.87 -9.82 18.20
CA CYS A 27 1.36 -10.83 19.12
C CYS A 27 0.28 -11.71 18.44
N SER A 28 -0.02 -12.87 19.01
CA SER A 28 -0.99 -13.83 18.45
C SER A 28 -2.36 -13.20 18.18
N ALA A 29 -2.89 -12.41 19.09
CA ALA A 29 -4.19 -11.74 18.91
C ALA A 29 -4.18 -10.74 17.75
N CYS A 30 -3.12 -9.93 17.60
CA CYS A 30 -2.99 -9.03 16.47
C CYS A 30 -2.70 -9.76 15.16
N ARG A 31 -1.96 -10.87 15.19
CA ARG A 31 -1.73 -11.75 14.04
C ARG A 31 -3.05 -12.37 13.55
N SER A 32 -3.90 -12.83 14.46
CA SER A 32 -5.23 -13.33 14.09
C SER A 32 -6.12 -12.26 13.48
N SER A 33 -6.03 -11.00 13.97
CA SER A 33 -6.75 -9.86 13.39
C SER A 33 -6.16 -9.41 12.05
N TRP A 34 -4.89 -9.72 11.79
CA TRP A 34 -4.15 -9.45 10.55
C TRP A 34 -4.14 -10.68 9.63
N HIS A 35 -5.23 -11.39 9.53
CA HIS A 35 -5.31 -12.53 8.62
C HIS A 35 -5.76 -12.06 7.24
N PRO A 36 -4.91 -12.13 6.19
CA PRO A 36 -5.28 -11.71 4.84
C PRO A 36 -6.45 -12.55 4.30
N HIS A 37 -7.38 -11.85 3.68
CA HIS A 37 -8.49 -12.40 2.92
C HIS A 37 -8.46 -11.81 1.52
N TYR A 38 -9.51 -12.04 0.74
CA TYR A 38 -9.64 -11.45 -0.57
C TYR A 38 -10.92 -10.63 -0.64
N TYR A 39 -10.78 -9.32 -0.69
CA TYR A 39 -11.88 -8.37 -0.82
C TYR A 39 -11.84 -7.69 -2.19
N LYS A 40 -13.01 -7.44 -2.75
CA LYS A 40 -13.19 -6.72 -4.01
C LYS A 40 -14.09 -5.51 -3.78
N THR A 41 -13.66 -4.36 -4.28
CA THR A 41 -14.46 -3.13 -4.32
C THR A 41 -14.27 -2.46 -5.69
N LYS A 42 -15.03 -1.40 -5.96
CA LYS A 42 -14.89 -0.59 -7.17
C LYS A 42 -14.61 0.86 -6.81
N VAL A 43 -13.73 1.47 -7.59
CA VAL A 43 -13.49 2.91 -7.64
C VAL A 43 -13.74 3.33 -9.08
N ASP A 44 -14.93 3.85 -9.36
CA ASP A 44 -15.48 4.08 -10.70
C ASP A 44 -15.43 2.77 -11.55
N SER A 45 -14.71 2.77 -12.67
CA SER A 45 -14.51 1.56 -13.50
C SER A 45 -13.39 0.64 -12.99
N LEU A 46 -12.52 1.14 -12.11
CA LEU A 46 -11.35 0.39 -11.63
C LEU A 46 -11.78 -0.63 -10.57
N THR A 47 -11.46 -1.89 -10.79
CA THR A 47 -11.60 -2.92 -9.77
C THR A 47 -10.42 -2.85 -8.79
N VAL A 48 -10.72 -2.80 -7.50
CA VAL A 48 -9.71 -2.76 -6.43
C VAL A 48 -9.80 -4.04 -5.61
N HIS A 49 -8.68 -4.72 -5.49
CA HIS A 49 -8.50 -5.94 -4.71
C HIS A 49 -7.73 -5.62 -3.43
N SER A 50 -8.19 -6.09 -2.29
CA SER A 50 -7.58 -5.77 -0.99
C SER A 50 -7.52 -7.00 -0.10
N ALA A 51 -6.48 -7.07 0.75
CA ALA A 51 -6.26 -8.20 1.65
C ALA A 51 -7.07 -8.09 2.94
N LEU A 52 -7.26 -6.89 3.47
CA LEU A 52 -7.85 -6.67 4.78
C LEU A 52 -8.87 -5.53 4.76
N LEU A 53 -9.82 -5.62 5.69
CA LEU A 53 -10.64 -4.46 6.05
C LEU A 53 -9.88 -3.52 6.99
N TYR A 54 -10.21 -2.23 6.93
CA TYR A 54 -9.67 -1.25 7.84
C TYR A 54 -10.19 -1.50 9.26
N THR A 55 -9.28 -1.83 10.15
CA THR A 55 -9.54 -2.07 11.58
C THR A 55 -8.56 -1.25 12.42
N PRO A 56 -8.81 -1.04 13.72
CA PRO A 56 -7.85 -0.39 14.61
C PRO A 56 -6.47 -1.06 14.61
N THR A 57 -6.41 -2.39 14.55
CA THR A 57 -5.15 -3.15 14.44
C THR A 57 -4.46 -2.89 13.11
N ALA A 58 -5.19 -2.97 12.01
CA ALA A 58 -4.66 -2.71 10.66
C ALA A 58 -4.12 -1.28 10.52
N SER A 59 -4.84 -0.29 11.06
CA SER A 59 -4.40 1.11 11.08
C SER A 59 -3.06 1.29 11.80
N LYS A 60 -2.89 0.66 12.97
CA LYS A 60 -1.64 0.75 13.73
C LYS A 60 -0.47 0.07 13.02
N ILE A 61 -0.69 -1.07 12.37
CA ILE A 61 0.34 -1.77 11.59
C ILE A 61 0.76 -0.93 10.39
N ILE A 62 -0.18 -0.32 9.65
CA ILE A 62 0.17 0.63 8.58
C ILE A 62 0.99 1.80 9.10
N LEU A 63 0.59 2.41 10.23
CA LEU A 63 1.33 3.53 10.80
C LEU A 63 2.74 3.11 11.24
N ALA A 64 2.90 1.91 11.83
CA ALA A 64 4.20 1.35 12.19
C ALA A 64 5.11 1.18 10.97
N ALA A 65 4.57 0.69 9.85
CA ALA A 65 5.29 0.58 8.59
C ALA A 65 5.60 1.98 8.02
N LYS A 66 4.58 2.80 7.85
CA LYS A 66 4.63 4.05 7.07
C LYS A 66 5.38 5.18 7.77
N GLU A 67 5.19 5.36 9.08
CA GLU A 67 5.75 6.48 9.83
C GLU A 67 6.97 6.08 10.67
N SER A 68 7.01 4.85 11.17
CA SER A 68 8.13 4.37 12.01
C SER A 68 9.17 3.56 11.24
N GLY A 69 8.89 3.19 9.98
CA GLY A 69 9.82 2.45 9.13
C GLY A 69 10.19 1.06 9.66
N LEU A 70 9.29 0.42 10.39
CA LEU A 70 9.54 -0.88 11.01
C LEU A 70 9.43 -1.99 9.97
N LYS A 71 10.55 -2.59 9.59
CA LYS A 71 10.65 -3.62 8.54
C LYS A 71 9.66 -4.77 8.72
N GLY A 72 9.46 -5.25 9.94
CA GLY A 72 8.49 -6.32 10.19
C GLY A 72 7.04 -5.91 9.92
N ALA A 73 6.70 -4.62 9.99
CA ALA A 73 5.40 -4.10 9.58
C ALA A 73 5.31 -3.95 8.06
N ASP A 74 6.41 -3.58 7.38
CA ASP A 74 6.50 -3.61 5.92
C ASP A 74 6.26 -5.03 5.39
N ASP A 75 6.90 -6.06 5.98
CA ASP A 75 6.73 -7.46 5.58
C ASP A 75 5.27 -7.92 5.69
N LEU A 76 4.54 -7.50 6.73
CA LEU A 76 3.11 -7.80 6.86
C LEU A 76 2.28 -7.22 5.71
N LEU A 77 2.58 -5.98 5.28
CA LEU A 77 1.89 -5.34 4.16
C LEU A 77 2.25 -6.01 2.82
N ILE A 78 3.51 -6.34 2.63
CA ILE A 78 4.01 -7.03 1.44
C ILE A 78 3.33 -8.40 1.31
N GLU A 79 3.33 -9.21 2.37
CA GLU A 79 2.65 -10.52 2.41
C GLU A 79 1.14 -10.38 2.09
N ALA A 80 0.49 -9.35 2.64
CA ALA A 80 -0.92 -9.09 2.38
C ALA A 80 -1.19 -8.75 0.90
N ILE A 81 -0.36 -7.90 0.30
CA ILE A 81 -0.48 -7.53 -1.12
C ILE A 81 -0.19 -8.74 -2.02
N ILE A 82 0.87 -9.50 -1.75
CA ILE A 82 1.21 -10.71 -2.52
C ILE A 82 0.05 -11.72 -2.46
N HIS A 83 -0.52 -11.97 -1.28
CA HIS A 83 -1.69 -12.86 -1.13
C HIS A 83 -2.86 -12.46 -2.06
N VAL A 84 -3.10 -11.18 -2.25
CA VAL A 84 -4.15 -10.69 -3.14
C VAL A 84 -3.75 -10.78 -4.60
N LEU A 85 -2.50 -10.45 -4.94
CA LEU A 85 -1.96 -10.60 -6.29
C LEU A 85 -2.12 -12.04 -6.78
N ASP A 86 -1.72 -13.02 -5.99
CA ASP A 86 -1.82 -14.45 -6.31
C ASP A 86 -3.26 -14.90 -6.58
N LYS A 87 -4.24 -14.28 -5.88
CA LYS A 87 -5.66 -14.60 -6.06
C LYS A 87 -6.35 -13.83 -7.19
N SER A 88 -5.88 -12.63 -7.50
CA SER A 88 -6.54 -11.74 -8.46
C SER A 88 -5.98 -11.82 -9.87
N ILE A 89 -4.76 -12.35 -10.02
CA ILE A 89 -4.01 -12.34 -11.29
C ILE A 89 -3.53 -13.75 -11.60
N PRO A 90 -4.20 -14.47 -12.51
CA PRO A 90 -3.84 -15.86 -12.81
C PRO A 90 -2.54 -16.02 -13.60
N ASP A 91 -2.15 -15.02 -14.39
CA ASP A 91 -0.91 -15.03 -15.18
C ASP A 91 -0.13 -13.74 -14.94
N THR A 92 1.04 -13.87 -14.32
CA THR A 92 1.88 -12.73 -13.91
C THR A 92 2.80 -12.20 -15.01
N THR A 93 2.89 -12.87 -16.16
CA THR A 93 3.89 -12.56 -17.19
C THR A 93 3.63 -11.28 -17.96
N LEU A 94 2.37 -10.87 -18.07
CA LEU A 94 1.94 -9.69 -18.83
C LEU A 94 1.83 -8.42 -17.99
N PHE A 95 1.86 -8.54 -16.67
CA PHE A 95 1.57 -7.42 -15.76
C PHE A 95 2.81 -6.62 -15.36
N ARG A 96 2.54 -5.37 -14.98
CA ARG A 96 3.52 -4.45 -14.39
C ARG A 96 2.91 -3.79 -13.17
N LEU A 97 3.64 -3.80 -12.06
CA LEU A 97 3.24 -3.13 -10.83
C LEU A 97 3.58 -1.65 -10.91
N VAL A 98 2.59 -0.80 -10.72
CA VAL A 98 2.76 0.67 -10.73
C VAL A 98 2.52 1.19 -9.32
N PRO A 99 3.57 1.61 -8.60
CA PRO A 99 3.42 2.19 -7.28
C PRO A 99 2.73 3.56 -7.34
N ILE A 100 1.82 3.80 -6.41
CA ILE A 100 1.23 5.12 -6.23
C ILE A 100 2.25 6.06 -5.55
N PRO A 101 2.61 7.20 -6.17
CA PRO A 101 3.61 8.09 -5.61
C PRO A 101 3.10 8.85 -4.39
N SER A 102 3.96 9.01 -3.40
CA SER A 102 3.75 9.87 -2.23
C SER A 102 4.25 11.30 -2.51
N SER A 103 3.72 12.29 -1.77
CA SER A 103 4.23 13.66 -1.88
C SER A 103 5.70 13.77 -1.43
N LYS A 104 6.46 14.69 -2.05
CA LYS A 104 7.85 14.97 -1.65
C LYS A 104 7.96 15.36 -0.17
N ALA A 105 6.96 16.05 0.39
CA ALA A 105 6.91 16.39 1.81
C ALA A 105 6.80 15.12 2.68
N SER A 106 5.92 14.19 2.32
CA SER A 106 5.77 12.89 3.00
C SER A 106 7.04 12.03 2.88
N GLN A 107 7.67 12.01 1.70
CA GLN A 107 8.93 11.29 1.49
C GLN A 107 10.05 11.86 2.36
N ARG A 108 10.21 13.20 2.43
CA ARG A 108 11.21 13.84 3.30
C ARG A 108 10.97 13.56 4.77
N ARG A 109 9.70 13.63 5.24
CA ARG A 109 9.33 13.34 6.63
C ARG A 109 9.67 11.90 7.02
N ARG A 110 9.44 10.94 6.11
CA ARG A 110 9.67 9.50 6.34
C ARG A 110 11.08 9.03 5.99
N GLY A 111 11.84 9.84 5.26
CA GLY A 111 13.16 9.45 4.74
C GLY A 111 13.12 8.39 3.62
N ARG A 112 11.93 8.07 3.08
CA ARG A 112 11.77 7.06 2.04
C ARG A 112 10.50 7.25 1.19
N SER A 113 10.47 6.61 0.03
CA SER A 113 9.31 6.48 -0.86
C SER A 113 8.52 5.21 -0.51
N PHE A 114 7.71 5.25 0.55
CA PHE A 114 7.11 4.09 1.19
C PHE A 114 6.48 3.06 0.23
N VAL A 115 5.53 3.47 -0.63
CA VAL A 115 4.86 2.55 -1.55
C VAL A 115 5.81 2.04 -2.62
N VAL A 116 6.73 2.87 -3.13
CA VAL A 116 7.76 2.46 -4.10
C VAL A 116 8.66 1.36 -3.49
N ASP A 117 9.09 1.55 -2.24
CA ASP A 117 9.92 0.56 -1.54
C ASP A 117 9.18 -0.77 -1.32
N LEU A 118 7.88 -0.70 -0.95
CA LEU A 118 7.05 -1.91 -0.82
C LEU A 118 6.92 -2.64 -2.17
N VAL A 119 6.59 -1.91 -3.25
CA VAL A 119 6.40 -2.50 -4.58
C VAL A 119 7.71 -3.07 -5.12
N SER A 120 8.85 -2.43 -4.86
CA SER A 120 10.16 -2.96 -5.21
C SER A 120 10.41 -4.32 -4.56
N GLN A 121 10.09 -4.47 -3.27
CA GLN A 121 10.22 -5.74 -2.57
C GLN A 121 9.20 -6.78 -3.06
N ILE A 122 7.97 -6.39 -3.36
CA ILE A 122 6.96 -7.26 -3.97
C ILE A 122 7.46 -7.77 -5.31
N SER A 123 7.96 -6.88 -6.17
CA SER A 123 8.54 -7.23 -7.48
C SER A 123 9.68 -8.25 -7.35
N GLN A 124 10.58 -8.06 -6.39
CA GLN A 124 11.68 -9.01 -6.12
C GLN A 124 11.19 -10.38 -5.65
N ARG A 125 10.14 -10.42 -4.82
CA ARG A 125 9.59 -11.68 -4.26
C ARG A 125 8.73 -12.45 -5.27
N THR A 126 7.99 -11.75 -6.14
CA THR A 126 7.04 -12.35 -7.09
C THR A 126 7.59 -12.52 -8.50
N GLY A 127 8.65 -11.81 -8.85
CA GLY A 127 9.16 -11.74 -10.22
C GLY A 127 8.32 -10.82 -11.14
N ILE A 128 7.21 -10.24 -10.68
CA ILE A 128 6.39 -9.32 -11.48
C ILE A 128 7.14 -7.99 -11.60
N PRO A 129 7.45 -7.50 -12.81
CA PRO A 129 8.21 -6.28 -12.98
C PRO A 129 7.46 -5.04 -12.46
N MET A 130 8.20 -4.11 -11.85
CA MET A 130 7.71 -2.80 -11.43
C MET A 130 8.03 -1.74 -12.49
N ILE A 131 7.12 -0.78 -12.67
CA ILE A 131 7.32 0.45 -13.41
C ILE A 131 6.98 1.65 -12.52
N ASP A 132 7.96 2.47 -12.18
CA ASP A 132 7.77 3.75 -11.48
C ASP A 132 7.59 4.86 -12.52
N CYS A 133 6.38 4.97 -13.07
CA CYS A 133 6.04 5.87 -14.16
C CYS A 133 5.19 7.08 -13.75
N LEU A 134 4.72 7.13 -12.51
CA LEU A 134 3.85 8.20 -12.00
C LEU A 134 4.62 9.12 -11.06
N GLN A 135 4.36 10.43 -11.13
CA GLN A 135 4.81 11.38 -10.12
C GLN A 135 3.73 12.40 -9.78
N LEU A 136 3.86 13.01 -8.60
CA LEU A 136 3.07 14.19 -8.24
C LEU A 136 3.66 15.43 -8.92
N SER A 137 2.90 16.04 -9.83
CA SER A 137 3.30 17.22 -10.64
C SER A 137 3.17 18.53 -9.87
N ARG A 138 2.34 18.59 -8.83
CA ARG A 138 2.11 19.78 -8.00
C ARG A 138 2.09 19.43 -6.51
N ARG A 139 2.19 20.46 -5.66
CA ARG A 139 2.01 20.29 -4.23
C ARG A 139 0.58 19.86 -3.95
N VAL A 140 0.44 18.74 -3.28
CA VAL A 140 -0.82 18.22 -2.74
C VAL A 140 -0.76 18.41 -1.23
N LEU A 141 -1.82 18.95 -0.64
CA LEU A 141 -1.93 19.08 0.83
C LEU A 141 -1.95 17.69 1.46
N ASP A 142 -1.42 17.58 2.68
CA ASP A 142 -1.50 16.32 3.43
C ASP A 142 -2.96 15.93 3.58
N GLN A 143 -3.28 14.70 3.21
CA GLN A 143 -4.66 14.18 3.20
C GLN A 143 -5.14 13.76 4.59
N SER A 144 -4.25 13.74 5.58
CA SER A 144 -4.61 13.50 6.97
C SER A 144 -5.43 14.68 7.49
N GLY A 145 -6.72 14.45 7.70
CA GLY A 145 -7.65 15.49 8.17
C GLY A 145 -8.58 16.12 7.12
N LEU A 146 -8.37 15.85 5.82
CA LEU A 146 -9.27 16.32 4.76
C LEU A 146 -10.54 15.46 4.67
N HIS A 147 -11.70 16.10 4.45
CA HIS A 147 -12.95 15.44 4.12
C HIS A 147 -12.90 14.82 2.71
N ARG A 148 -13.90 13.96 2.40
CA ARG A 148 -13.93 13.17 1.16
C ARG A 148 -13.81 14.02 -0.11
N ASP A 149 -14.59 15.10 -0.18
CA ASP A 149 -14.66 15.99 -1.35
C ASP A 149 -13.39 16.84 -1.48
N GLU A 150 -12.82 17.27 -0.36
CA GLU A 150 -11.55 17.98 -0.30
C GLU A 150 -10.38 17.11 -0.77
N ARG A 151 -10.39 15.81 -0.44
CA ARG A 151 -9.38 14.86 -0.95
C ARG A 151 -9.45 14.69 -2.46
N ALA A 152 -10.66 14.61 -3.03
CA ALA A 152 -10.85 14.51 -4.47
C ALA A 152 -10.36 15.78 -5.19
N SER A 153 -10.75 16.95 -4.72
CA SER A 153 -10.33 18.23 -5.29
C SER A 153 -8.83 18.49 -5.14
N ASN A 154 -8.26 18.10 -4.00
CA ASN A 154 -6.83 18.25 -3.73
C ASN A 154 -5.96 17.38 -4.66
N LEU A 155 -6.47 16.25 -5.13
CA LEU A 155 -5.73 15.32 -6.00
C LEU A 155 -6.02 15.52 -7.49
N ALA A 156 -7.08 16.20 -7.89
CA ALA A 156 -7.43 16.38 -9.30
C ALA A 156 -6.28 17.02 -10.11
N GLY A 157 -5.81 16.34 -11.17
CA GLY A 157 -4.67 16.77 -11.98
C GLY A 157 -3.31 16.73 -11.28
N ALA A 158 -3.22 16.04 -10.13
CA ALA A 158 -1.97 15.99 -9.35
C ALA A 158 -0.94 15.00 -9.88
N PHE A 159 -1.36 13.95 -10.59
CA PHE A 159 -0.44 12.96 -11.13
C PHE A 159 -0.14 13.18 -12.61
N THR A 160 1.12 12.96 -12.99
CA THR A 160 1.60 12.92 -14.37
C THR A 160 2.49 11.73 -14.60
N LEU A 161 2.56 11.27 -15.86
CA LEU A 161 3.54 10.27 -16.26
C LEU A 161 4.90 10.94 -16.49
N ILE A 162 5.96 10.23 -16.05
CA ILE A 162 7.35 10.62 -16.25
C ILE A 162 8.09 9.69 -17.21
N SER A 163 7.51 8.54 -17.51
CA SER A 163 8.04 7.57 -18.47
C SER A 163 6.91 6.80 -19.13
N PRO A 164 7.08 6.31 -20.38
CA PRO A 164 6.09 5.46 -21.03
C PRO A 164 5.85 4.17 -20.22
N ALA A 165 4.59 3.84 -20.01
CA ALA A 165 4.20 2.56 -19.47
C ALA A 165 4.13 1.50 -20.59
N ARG A 166 4.26 0.21 -20.25
CA ARG A 166 4.13 -0.91 -21.19
C ARG A 166 3.47 -2.10 -20.50
N GLY A 167 2.69 -2.86 -21.23
CA GLY A 167 1.98 -4.04 -20.72
C GLY A 167 0.71 -3.66 -19.94
N GLU A 168 0.14 -4.63 -19.28
CA GLU A 168 -1.03 -4.44 -18.43
C GLU A 168 -0.61 -3.89 -17.07
N LEU A 169 -1.23 -2.82 -16.63
CA LEU A 169 -0.81 -2.06 -15.46
C LEU A 169 -1.71 -2.35 -14.26
N ILE A 170 -1.09 -2.62 -13.11
CA ILE A 170 -1.76 -2.80 -11.82
C ILE A 170 -1.25 -1.73 -10.87
N LEU A 171 -2.15 -0.86 -10.43
CA LEU A 171 -1.85 0.15 -9.44
C LEU A 171 -1.70 -0.47 -8.05
N ILE A 172 -0.64 -0.15 -7.34
CA ILE A 172 -0.39 -0.63 -5.98
C ILE A 172 -0.38 0.54 -5.01
N ASP A 173 -1.19 0.41 -3.94
CA ASP A 173 -1.21 1.37 -2.83
C ASP A 173 -1.28 0.61 -1.49
N ASP A 174 -1.03 1.28 -0.36
CA ASP A 174 -1.14 0.69 0.97
C ASP A 174 -2.59 0.59 1.44
N VAL A 175 -3.41 1.62 1.22
CA VAL A 175 -4.79 1.67 1.67
C VAL A 175 -5.71 2.39 0.69
N VAL A 176 -6.86 1.82 0.40
CA VAL A 176 -7.94 2.51 -0.28
C VAL A 176 -9.01 2.98 0.73
N THR A 177 -9.33 4.27 0.68
CA THR A 177 -10.40 4.89 1.49
C THR A 177 -11.53 5.40 0.59
N THR A 178 -11.38 6.57 0.00
CA THR A 178 -12.35 7.14 -0.96
C THR A 178 -12.05 6.74 -2.40
N GLY A 179 -10.89 6.17 -2.65
CA GLY A 179 -10.38 5.86 -4.00
C GLY A 179 -9.87 7.07 -4.79
N ALA A 180 -9.84 8.27 -4.20
CA ALA A 180 -9.43 9.50 -4.90
C ALA A 180 -8.02 9.37 -5.50
N THR A 181 -7.08 8.78 -4.78
CA THR A 181 -5.71 8.54 -5.24
C THR A 181 -5.66 7.59 -6.43
N LEU A 182 -6.38 6.46 -6.36
CA LEU A 182 -6.44 5.48 -7.44
C LEU A 182 -7.13 6.05 -8.68
N ARG A 183 -8.21 6.82 -8.50
CA ARG A 183 -8.93 7.52 -9.58
C ARG A 183 -7.99 8.47 -10.32
N GLU A 184 -7.24 9.26 -9.60
CA GLU A 184 -6.32 10.23 -10.19
C GLU A 184 -5.14 9.56 -10.90
N ALA A 185 -4.61 8.47 -10.34
CA ALA A 185 -3.58 7.67 -10.99
C ALA A 185 -4.09 7.05 -12.31
N ALA A 186 -5.29 6.46 -12.29
CA ALA A 186 -5.92 5.93 -13.49
C ALA A 186 -6.18 7.03 -14.54
N ARG A 187 -6.65 8.23 -14.13
CA ARG A 187 -6.80 9.38 -15.02
C ARG A 187 -5.49 9.77 -15.67
N ALA A 188 -4.40 9.84 -14.89
CA ALA A 188 -3.08 10.21 -15.41
C ALA A 188 -2.57 9.19 -16.43
N LEU A 189 -2.76 7.90 -16.21
CA LEU A 189 -2.43 6.86 -17.16
C LEU A 189 -3.28 6.99 -18.45
N ASN A 190 -4.60 7.11 -18.30
CA ASN A 190 -5.54 7.21 -19.42
C ASN A 190 -5.25 8.43 -20.31
N SER A 191 -4.83 9.56 -19.73
CA SER A 191 -4.49 10.78 -20.48
C SER A 191 -3.31 10.59 -21.45
N GLN A 192 -2.54 9.53 -21.29
CA GLN A 192 -1.40 9.16 -22.15
C GLN A 192 -1.65 7.86 -22.92
N GLY A 193 -2.90 7.39 -22.98
CA GLY A 193 -3.28 6.19 -23.72
C GLY A 193 -2.96 4.87 -23.03
N PHE A 194 -2.60 4.88 -21.74
CA PHE A 194 -2.38 3.67 -20.93
C PHE A 194 -3.58 3.42 -20.01
N GLN A 195 -3.90 2.15 -19.79
CA GLN A 195 -5.02 1.78 -18.93
C GLN A 195 -4.53 0.89 -17.79
N ALA A 196 -4.94 1.22 -16.56
CA ALA A 196 -4.82 0.29 -15.45
C ALA A 196 -5.97 -0.71 -15.49
N ILE A 197 -5.66 -2.00 -15.50
CA ILE A 197 -6.66 -3.09 -15.51
C ILE A 197 -7.23 -3.37 -14.13
N GLY A 198 -6.54 -2.94 -13.08
CA GLY A 198 -6.96 -3.11 -11.70
C GLY A 198 -6.03 -2.39 -10.72
N SER A 199 -6.35 -2.53 -9.46
CA SER A 199 -5.50 -2.07 -8.35
C SER A 199 -5.48 -3.09 -7.23
N VAL A 200 -4.35 -3.19 -6.53
CA VAL A 200 -4.20 -4.00 -5.32
C VAL A 200 -3.76 -3.12 -4.16
N THR A 201 -4.43 -3.28 -3.01
CA THR A 201 -4.08 -2.59 -1.77
C THR A 201 -3.99 -3.59 -0.62
N ALA A 202 -3.19 -3.28 0.40
CA ALA A 202 -3.17 -4.11 1.60
C ALA A 202 -4.51 -4.01 2.35
N ILE A 203 -5.07 -2.80 2.46
CA ILE A 203 -6.26 -2.55 3.29
C ILE A 203 -7.30 -1.74 2.52
N THR A 204 -8.58 -2.04 2.76
CA THR A 204 -9.71 -1.22 2.29
C THR A 204 -10.57 -0.71 3.44
N ALA A 205 -10.92 0.58 3.38
CA ALA A 205 -11.98 1.21 4.18
C ALA A 205 -13.27 1.41 3.38
N CYS A 206 -13.29 1.06 2.10
CA CYS A 206 -14.48 1.08 1.27
C CYS A 206 -15.40 -0.10 1.61
N VAL A 207 -16.68 0.03 1.28
CA VAL A 207 -17.60 -1.12 1.28
C VAL A 207 -17.07 -2.12 0.25
N ALA A 208 -16.73 -3.31 0.71
CA ALA A 208 -16.07 -4.33 -0.10
C ALA A 208 -16.79 -5.67 0.03
N GLN A 209 -16.88 -6.39 -1.08
CA GLN A 209 -17.35 -7.77 -1.10
C GLN A 209 -16.17 -8.69 -0.78
N ARG A 210 -16.30 -9.53 0.23
CA ARG A 210 -15.34 -10.61 0.51
C ARG A 210 -15.54 -11.73 -0.51
N LEU A 211 -14.46 -12.11 -1.17
CA LEU A 211 -14.40 -13.25 -2.07
C LEU A 211 -13.73 -14.44 -1.36
N ARG A 212 -14.16 -15.65 -1.70
CA ARG A 212 -13.61 -16.91 -1.14
C ARG A 212 -12.40 -17.39 -1.94
#